data_69c7bd2bd3287580ffadca0dd2871022
#
_entry.id   69c7bd2bd3287580ffadca0dd2871022
#
_cell.length_a   1.000
_cell.length_b   1.000
_cell.length_c   1.000
_cell.angle_alpha   90.00
_cell.angle_beta   90.00
_cell.angle_gamma   90.00
#
_symmetry.space_group_name_H-M   'P 1'
#
loop_
_entity.id
_entity.type
_entity.pdbx_description
1 polymer ?
#
loop_
_entity_poly.entity_id
_entity_poly.type
_entity_poly.pdbx_seq_one_letter_code
_entity_poly.pdbx_strand_id
1 'polypeptide(L)'
;GYSSADAVITDCISNIKALSTKYNCDVMVVETGMECADDNGKLASTSVLNEGKRQLARILKECKENTNGRCKGVFYWEPECRPSQYRLGAFTEGGYPTVIMDAFK
;
A
#
# COMPACT_ATOMS: atom_id res chain seq x y z
N GLY A 1 6.73 10.89 -9.64
CA GLY A 1 5.37 10.83 -10.06
C GLY A 1 4.70 9.50 -9.88
N TYR A 2 3.50 9.48 -10.21
CA TYR A 2 2.66 8.32 -10.02
C TYR A 2 2.91 7.21 -10.99
N SER A 3 3.42 7.54 -12.18
CA SER A 3 3.91 6.53 -13.10
C SER A 3 4.97 5.66 -12.44
N SER A 4 5.79 6.25 -11.57
CA SER A 4 6.79 5.48 -10.85
C SER A 4 6.17 4.60 -9.75
N ALA A 5 5.09 5.05 -9.09
CA ALA A 5 4.41 4.25 -8.08
C ALA A 5 3.76 3.01 -8.70
N ASP A 6 3.05 3.18 -9.82
CA ASP A 6 2.47 2.04 -10.53
C ASP A 6 3.54 1.11 -11.07
N ALA A 7 4.65 1.64 -11.55
CA ALA A 7 5.79 0.84 -12.01
C ALA A 7 6.40 0.03 -10.86
N VAL A 8 6.53 0.64 -9.68
CA VAL A 8 7.04 -0.06 -8.49
C VAL A 8 6.12 -1.22 -8.10
N ILE A 9 4.80 -1.01 -8.13
CA ILE A 9 3.84 -2.07 -7.83
C ILE A 9 3.97 -3.20 -8.85
N THR A 10 4.05 -2.88 -10.14
CA THR A 10 4.23 -3.86 -11.20
C THR A 10 5.51 -4.67 -10.97
N ASP A 11 6.63 -4.01 -10.68
CA ASP A 11 7.89 -4.68 -10.43
C ASP A 11 7.84 -5.55 -9.18
N CYS A 12 7.18 -5.07 -8.12
CA CYS A 12 7.01 -5.83 -6.89
C CYS A 12 6.26 -7.15 -7.15
N ILE A 13 5.15 -7.08 -7.86
CA ILE A 13 4.35 -8.27 -8.19
C ILE A 13 5.15 -9.23 -9.08
N SER A 14 5.87 -8.71 -10.08
CA SER A 14 6.73 -9.52 -10.93
C SER A 14 7.81 -10.24 -10.13
N ASN A 15 8.44 -9.54 -9.17
CA ASN A 15 9.47 -10.11 -8.32
C ASN A 15 8.89 -11.18 -7.38
N ILE A 16 7.71 -10.96 -6.83
CA ILE A 16 7.03 -11.95 -5.99
C ILE A 16 6.77 -13.23 -6.79
N LYS A 17 6.25 -13.10 -8.02
CA LYS A 17 6.02 -14.26 -8.89
C LYS A 17 7.31 -15.00 -9.19
N ALA A 18 8.36 -14.27 -9.56
CA ALA A 18 9.65 -14.86 -9.91
C ALA A 18 10.26 -15.60 -8.72
N LEU A 19 10.27 -14.97 -7.54
CA LEU A 19 10.85 -15.57 -6.34
C LEU A 19 10.06 -16.78 -5.85
N SER A 20 8.74 -16.69 -5.84
CA SER A 20 7.89 -17.79 -5.39
C SER A 20 7.98 -18.99 -6.32
N THR A 21 8.10 -18.75 -7.63
CA THR A 21 8.27 -19.81 -8.60
C THR A 21 9.66 -20.45 -8.50
N LYS A 22 10.72 -19.62 -8.43
CA LYS A 22 12.09 -20.09 -8.39
C LYS A 22 12.37 -20.94 -7.15
N TYR A 23 11.88 -20.50 -5.99
CA TYR A 23 12.15 -21.17 -4.72
C TYR A 23 10.98 -22.03 -4.23
N ASN A 24 9.89 -22.09 -4.96
CA ASN A 24 8.68 -22.86 -4.61
C ASN A 24 8.21 -22.55 -3.19
N CYS A 25 8.03 -21.26 -2.88
CA CYS A 25 7.64 -20.80 -1.55
C CYS A 25 6.58 -19.71 -1.61
N ASP A 26 5.88 -19.52 -0.51
CA ASP A 26 4.95 -18.42 -0.36
C ASP A 26 5.69 -17.14 0.01
N VAL A 27 5.10 -15.98 -0.30
CA VAL A 27 5.69 -14.66 -0.09
C VAL A 27 4.67 -13.76 0.58
N MET A 28 5.13 -12.77 1.35
CA MET A 28 4.29 -11.73 1.93
C MET A 28 4.91 -10.37 1.70
N VAL A 29 4.08 -9.35 1.50
CA VAL A 29 4.51 -7.96 1.53
C VAL A 29 4.40 -7.48 2.97
N VAL A 30 5.54 -7.30 3.65
CA VAL A 30 5.54 -7.06 5.11
C VAL A 30 5.50 -5.59 5.49
N GLU A 31 5.78 -4.68 4.56
CA GLU A 31 5.66 -3.25 4.80
C GLU A 31 5.14 -2.57 3.56
N THR A 32 4.09 -1.77 3.72
CA THR A 32 3.61 -0.88 2.67
C THR A 32 3.04 0.37 3.32
N GLY A 33 2.91 1.43 2.54
CA GLY A 33 2.31 2.67 3.01
C GLY A 33 1.93 3.53 1.82
N MET A 34 0.95 4.40 2.03
CA MET A 34 0.45 5.32 1.00
C MET A 34 0.56 6.75 1.50
N GLU A 35 0.74 7.71 0.61
CA GLU A 35 0.83 9.10 1.02
C GLU A 35 -0.43 9.54 1.75
N CYS A 36 -0.28 10.01 2.97
CA CYS A 36 -1.36 10.43 3.84
C CYS A 36 -1.14 11.83 4.40
N ALA A 37 0.07 12.38 4.28
CA ALA A 37 0.40 13.71 4.76
C ALA A 37 0.98 14.56 3.64
N ASP A 38 0.74 15.87 3.71
CA ASP A 38 1.36 16.84 2.82
C ASP A 38 2.76 17.24 3.34
N ASP A 39 3.41 18.17 2.63
CA ASP A 39 4.76 18.61 2.98
C ASP A 39 4.82 19.38 4.31
N ASN A 40 3.68 19.81 4.82
CA ASN A 40 3.58 20.51 6.10
C ASN A 40 3.20 19.59 7.27
N GLY A 41 3.13 18.29 7.04
CA GLY A 41 2.75 17.33 8.06
C GLY A 41 1.25 17.32 8.35
N LYS A 42 0.44 17.84 7.45
CA LYS A 42 -1.02 17.84 7.57
C LYS A 42 -1.60 16.76 6.69
N LEU A 43 -2.85 16.37 6.96
CA LEU A 43 -3.54 15.39 6.16
C LEU A 43 -3.53 15.80 4.68
N ALA A 44 -3.18 14.87 3.81
CA ALA A 44 -3.13 15.08 2.37
C ALA A 44 -4.53 15.36 1.80
N SER A 45 -4.57 15.88 0.57
CA SER A 45 -5.83 16.18 -0.11
C SER A 45 -6.63 14.91 -0.39
N THR A 46 -7.93 15.07 -0.60
CA THR A 46 -8.83 13.95 -0.94
C THR A 46 -8.35 13.19 -2.17
N SER A 47 -7.85 13.90 -3.19
CA SER A 47 -7.34 13.23 -4.40
C SER A 47 -6.12 12.37 -4.12
N VAL A 48 -5.21 12.82 -3.27
CA VAL A 48 -4.04 12.04 -2.86
C VAL A 48 -4.46 10.81 -2.06
N LEU A 49 -5.40 10.96 -1.13
CA LEU A 49 -5.90 9.85 -0.33
C LEU A 49 -6.64 8.82 -1.20
N ASN A 50 -7.41 9.26 -2.17
CA ASN A 50 -8.09 8.37 -3.11
C ASN A 50 -7.10 7.62 -3.99
N GLU A 51 -6.03 8.28 -4.42
CA GLU A 51 -4.96 7.62 -5.17
C GLU A 51 -4.26 6.56 -4.32
N GLY A 52 -4.03 6.86 -3.04
CA GLY A 52 -3.49 5.88 -2.10
C GLY A 52 -4.38 4.67 -1.95
N LYS A 53 -5.69 4.88 -1.83
CA LYS A 53 -6.66 3.79 -1.81
C LYS A 53 -6.57 2.94 -3.08
N ARG A 54 -6.51 3.58 -4.25
CA ARG A 54 -6.41 2.88 -5.52
C ARG A 54 -5.16 2.01 -5.60
N GLN A 55 -4.02 2.57 -5.21
CA GLN A 55 -2.75 1.86 -5.23
C GLN A 55 -2.75 0.68 -4.27
N LEU A 56 -3.23 0.87 -3.07
CA LEU A 56 -3.30 -0.20 -2.07
C LEU A 56 -4.26 -1.31 -2.50
N ALA A 57 -5.43 -0.94 -3.05
CA ALA A 57 -6.38 -1.91 -3.58
C ALA A 57 -5.77 -2.73 -4.72
N ARG A 58 -4.96 -2.09 -5.57
CA ARG A 58 -4.24 -2.78 -6.65
C ARG A 58 -3.25 -3.80 -6.09
N ILE A 59 -2.46 -3.42 -5.09
CA ILE A 59 -1.50 -4.32 -4.45
C ILE A 59 -2.22 -5.54 -3.88
N LEU A 60 -3.31 -5.31 -3.15
CA LEU A 60 -4.09 -6.39 -2.53
C LEU A 60 -4.66 -7.33 -3.58
N LYS A 61 -5.22 -6.77 -4.64
CA LYS A 61 -5.81 -7.56 -5.73
C LYS A 61 -4.77 -8.40 -6.45
N GLU A 62 -3.65 -7.79 -6.86
CA GLU A 62 -2.60 -8.49 -7.61
C GLU A 62 -1.83 -9.47 -6.74
N CYS A 63 -1.67 -9.19 -5.46
CA CYS A 63 -1.13 -10.14 -4.50
C CYS A 63 -1.96 -11.43 -4.51
N LYS A 64 -3.27 -11.29 -4.53
CA LYS A 64 -4.19 -12.43 -4.52
C LYS A 64 -4.29 -13.12 -5.87
N GLU A 65 -4.43 -12.35 -6.96
CA GLU A 65 -4.81 -12.88 -8.26
C GLU A 65 -3.65 -13.18 -9.20
N ASN A 66 -2.55 -12.42 -9.10
CA ASN A 66 -1.48 -12.47 -10.09
C ASN A 66 -0.17 -13.07 -9.58
N THR A 67 -0.20 -13.80 -8.48
CA THR A 67 0.96 -14.50 -7.91
C THR A 67 0.72 -16.00 -7.77
N ASN A 68 -0.30 -16.53 -8.47
CA ASN A 68 -0.71 -17.94 -8.37
C ASN A 68 -1.02 -18.34 -6.92
N GLY A 69 -1.57 -17.40 -6.14
CA GLY A 69 -1.89 -17.63 -4.74
C GLY A 69 -0.69 -17.69 -3.80
N ARG A 70 0.51 -17.34 -4.27
CA ARG A 70 1.73 -17.41 -3.46
C ARG A 70 1.94 -16.20 -2.57
N CYS A 71 1.38 -15.04 -2.91
CA CYS A 71 1.43 -13.89 -2.02
C CYS A 71 0.31 -14.01 -0.98
N LYS A 72 0.67 -14.23 0.26
CA LYS A 72 -0.30 -14.57 1.33
C LYS A 72 -0.84 -13.36 2.06
N GLY A 73 -0.30 -12.18 1.84
CA GLY A 73 -0.84 -10.99 2.48
C GLY A 73 0.02 -9.75 2.29
N VAL A 74 -0.55 -8.63 2.68
CA VAL A 74 0.08 -7.32 2.65
C VAL A 74 -0.12 -6.68 4.02
N PHE A 75 0.96 -6.21 4.65
CA PHE A 75 0.89 -5.49 5.91
C PHE A 75 1.12 -4.01 5.68
N TYR A 76 0.24 -3.19 6.23
CA TYR A 76 0.40 -1.74 6.20
C TYR A 76 1.25 -1.32 7.42
N TRP A 77 2.33 -0.61 7.17
CA TRP A 77 3.24 -0.19 8.24
C TRP A 77 2.72 1.06 8.94
N GLU A 78 2.58 0.99 10.25
CA GLU A 78 2.21 2.14 11.10
C GLU A 78 0.99 2.92 10.57
N PRO A 79 -0.14 2.28 10.23
CA PRO A 79 -1.27 3.00 9.62
C PRO A 79 -1.87 4.04 10.55
N GLU A 80 -1.77 3.85 11.86
CA GLU A 80 -2.38 4.69 12.88
C GLU A 80 -1.55 5.91 13.25
N CYS A 81 -0.31 6.03 12.74
CA CYS A 81 0.50 7.21 12.98
C CYS A 81 -0.17 8.46 12.40
N ARG A 82 -0.08 9.56 13.14
CA ARG A 82 -0.66 10.83 12.72
C ARG A 82 0.11 11.43 11.55
N PRO A 83 -0.55 12.17 10.66
CA PRO A 83 0.13 12.85 9.55
C PRO A 83 1.30 13.74 9.98
N SER A 84 1.21 14.35 11.15
CA SER A 84 2.29 15.18 11.69
C SER A 84 3.51 14.38 12.13
N GLN A 85 3.37 13.06 12.30
CA GLN A 85 4.44 12.19 12.79
C GLN A 85 5.00 11.26 11.71
N TYR A 86 4.18 10.86 10.76
CA TYR A 86 4.57 9.90 9.75
C TYR A 86 3.78 10.11 8.47
N ARG A 87 4.49 10.29 7.35
CA ARG A 87 3.91 10.64 6.06
C ARG A 87 3.03 9.56 5.45
N LEU A 88 3.36 8.30 5.68
CA LEU A 88 2.76 7.18 4.96
C LEU A 88 1.72 6.40 5.77
N GLY A 89 1.10 7.03 6.75
CA GLY A 89 0.04 6.41 7.52
C GLY A 89 -1.27 6.25 6.75
N ALA A 90 -2.37 6.07 7.47
CA ALA A 90 -3.69 5.92 6.87
C ALA A 90 -4.82 6.52 7.72
N PHE A 91 -4.46 7.23 8.79
CA PHE A 91 -5.42 7.83 9.73
C PHE A 91 -5.28 9.34 9.78
N THR A 92 -6.34 10.02 10.19
CA THR A 92 -6.32 11.48 10.37
C THR A 92 -5.54 11.84 11.64
N GLU A 93 -5.25 13.14 11.80
CA GLU A 93 -4.62 13.65 13.02
C GLU A 93 -5.46 13.37 14.27
N GLY A 94 -6.77 13.29 14.13
CA GLY A 94 -7.69 12.95 15.21
C GLY A 94 -7.84 11.47 15.50
N GLY A 95 -7.14 10.61 14.76
CA GLY A 95 -7.18 9.17 14.99
C GLY A 95 -8.31 8.43 14.28
N TYR A 96 -8.87 9.02 13.23
CA TYR A 96 -9.93 8.38 12.44
C TYR A 96 -9.34 7.82 11.14
N PRO A 97 -9.82 6.64 10.66
CA PRO A 97 -9.32 6.08 9.40
C PRO A 97 -9.67 6.99 8.22
N THR A 98 -8.74 7.09 7.26
CA THR A 98 -8.99 7.76 5.99
C THR A 98 -9.57 6.78 4.98
N VAL A 99 -9.91 7.29 3.80
CA VAL A 99 -10.40 6.46 2.69
C VAL A 99 -9.39 5.40 2.25
N ILE A 100 -8.10 5.59 2.54
CA ILE A 100 -7.06 4.59 2.24
C ILE A 100 -7.42 3.23 2.86
N MET A 101 -7.94 3.24 4.09
CA MET A 101 -8.31 2.01 4.78
C MET A 101 -9.48 1.28 4.13
N ASP A 102 -10.26 1.96 3.30
CA ASP A 102 -11.36 1.32 2.56
C ASP A 102 -10.85 0.32 1.52
N ALA A 103 -9.57 0.38 1.16
CA ALA A 103 -8.97 -0.61 0.27
C ALA A 103 -9.04 -2.04 0.81
N PHE A 104 -9.15 -2.19 2.14
CA PHE A 104 -9.25 -3.51 2.78
C PHE A 104 -10.69 -4.06 2.83
N LYS A 105 -11.66 -3.28 2.42
CA LYS A 105 -13.07 -3.73 2.36
C LYS A 105 -13.36 -4.53 1.06
#